data_9ab3c20f7ee77a47009f0afb52671dd4
#
_entry.id   9ab3c20f7ee77a47009f0afb52671dd4
#
_cell.length_a   1.000
_cell.length_b   1.000
_cell.length_c   1.000
_cell.angle_alpha   90.00
_cell.angle_beta   90.00
_cell.angle_gamma   90.00
#
_symmetry.space_group_name_H-M   'P 1'
#
loop_
_entity.id
_entity.type
_entity.pdbx_description
1 polymer ?
#
loop_
_entity_poly.entity_id
_entity_poly.type
_entity_poly.pdbx_seq_one_letter_code
_entity_poly.pdbx_strand_id
1 'polypeptide(L)'
;MLKKRNTFTDYIACAEHLISEKYTSPQHLYAMGGSAGGLLMGAVMNLRPDLFNGLIAAVPFVDVVTTMLDESIPLTTGEFQEWGNPKNKEYYDYMLSYSPYDNVEAKEYPNLLITSGLHDSQVQYWEPTKWVAKLRELKTDSNLLFLHTNMDAGHGGASGRFNSLK
;
A
#
# COMPACT_ATOMS: atom_id res chain seq x y z
N MET A 1 -15.77 0.92 9.89
CA MET A 1 -14.75 1.96 10.04
C MET A 1 -13.65 1.55 11.02
N LEU A 2 -13.83 1.59 12.33
CA LEU A 2 -12.78 1.31 13.36
C LEU A 2 -12.39 -0.18 13.52
N LYS A 3 -12.52 -0.97 12.47
CA LYS A 3 -12.12 -2.40 12.43
C LYS A 3 -11.22 -2.73 11.22
N LYS A 4 -10.75 -1.72 10.49
CA LYS A 4 -9.93 -1.92 9.28
C LYS A 4 -8.65 -2.71 9.56
N ARG A 5 -8.07 -2.58 10.75
CA ARG A 5 -6.87 -3.34 11.15
C ARG A 5 -7.08 -4.86 11.12
N ASN A 6 -8.33 -5.34 11.24
CA ASN A 6 -8.61 -6.78 11.09
C ASN A 6 -8.19 -7.29 9.71
N THR A 7 -8.36 -6.49 8.64
CA THR A 7 -7.90 -6.86 7.30
C THR A 7 -6.41 -7.19 7.29
N PHE A 8 -5.60 -6.43 8.02
CA PHE A 8 -4.15 -6.61 8.07
C PHE A 8 -3.76 -7.81 8.93
N THR A 9 -4.36 -7.93 10.12
CA THR A 9 -4.08 -9.05 11.05
C THR A 9 -4.54 -10.39 10.49
N ASP A 10 -5.70 -10.43 9.82
CA ASP A 10 -6.22 -11.65 9.21
C ASP A 10 -5.34 -12.09 8.02
N TYR A 11 -4.88 -11.14 7.21
CA TYR A 11 -3.95 -11.43 6.11
C TYR A 11 -2.60 -11.97 6.62
N ILE A 12 -2.07 -11.36 7.70
CA ILE A 12 -0.85 -11.83 8.36
C ILE A 12 -1.06 -13.25 8.90
N ALA A 13 -2.19 -13.52 9.57
CA ALA A 13 -2.50 -14.85 10.08
C ALA A 13 -2.56 -15.91 8.97
N CYS A 14 -3.12 -15.57 7.79
CA CYS A 14 -3.11 -16.46 6.63
C CYS A 14 -1.68 -16.75 6.15
N ALA A 15 -0.82 -15.74 6.08
CA ALA A 15 0.58 -15.91 5.68
C ALA A 15 1.34 -16.79 6.68
N GLU A 16 1.17 -16.54 7.99
CA GLU A 16 1.76 -17.35 9.05
C GLU A 16 1.29 -18.81 9.01
N HIS A 17 0.00 -19.03 8.76
CA HIS A 17 -0.54 -20.38 8.60
C HIS A 17 0.09 -21.12 7.42
N LEU A 18 0.21 -20.51 6.25
CA LEU A 18 0.82 -21.13 5.08
C LEU A 18 2.29 -21.50 5.34
N ILE A 19 3.02 -20.69 6.10
CA ILE A 19 4.40 -20.95 6.49
C ILE A 19 4.47 -22.08 7.52
N SER A 20 3.62 -22.05 8.55
CA SER A 20 3.60 -23.05 9.62
C SER A 20 3.25 -24.45 9.09
N GLU A 21 2.30 -24.52 8.16
CA GLU A 21 1.90 -25.77 7.49
C GLU A 21 2.86 -26.19 6.36
N LYS A 22 3.96 -25.45 6.15
CA LYS A 22 5.01 -25.75 5.16
C LYS A 22 4.54 -25.75 3.71
N TYR A 23 3.47 -25.03 3.39
CA TYR A 23 3.09 -24.76 1.99
C TYR A 23 4.09 -23.83 1.31
N THR A 24 4.72 -22.95 2.08
CA THR A 24 5.74 -22.00 1.61
C THR A 24 6.72 -21.65 2.75
N SER A 25 7.61 -20.71 2.47
CA SER A 25 8.49 -20.09 3.46
C SER A 25 8.60 -18.60 3.21
N PRO A 26 9.08 -17.78 4.16
CA PRO A 26 9.27 -16.34 3.92
C PRO A 26 10.10 -16.03 2.66
N GLN A 27 11.06 -16.89 2.32
CA GLN A 27 11.92 -16.74 1.14
C GLN A 27 11.18 -17.01 -0.19
N HIS A 28 10.02 -17.63 -0.14
CA HIS A 28 9.22 -18.01 -1.30
C HIS A 28 7.79 -17.48 -1.26
N LEU A 29 7.46 -16.64 -0.26
CA LEU A 29 6.16 -16.00 -0.15
C LEU A 29 6.21 -14.60 -0.76
N TYR A 30 5.33 -14.38 -1.71
CA TYR A 30 5.11 -13.09 -2.37
C TYR A 30 3.65 -12.69 -2.23
N ALA A 31 3.39 -11.39 -2.22
CA ALA A 31 2.03 -10.87 -2.18
C ALA A 31 1.85 -9.70 -3.15
N MET A 32 0.63 -9.51 -3.61
CA MET A 32 0.27 -8.44 -4.53
C MET A 32 -1.07 -7.83 -4.16
N GLY A 33 -1.16 -6.51 -4.24
CA GLY A 33 -2.41 -5.77 -4.03
C GLY A 33 -2.42 -4.46 -4.77
N GLY A 34 -3.61 -4.06 -5.24
CA GLY A 34 -3.80 -2.79 -5.94
C GLY A 34 -4.76 -1.86 -5.20
N SER A 35 -4.61 -0.54 -5.35
CA SER A 35 -5.49 0.46 -4.75
C SER A 35 -5.62 0.28 -3.22
N ALA A 36 -6.81 0.03 -2.69
CA ALA A 36 -7.02 -0.37 -1.29
C ALA A 36 -6.26 -1.67 -0.91
N GLY A 37 -6.06 -2.59 -1.86
CA GLY A 37 -5.18 -3.76 -1.69
C GLY A 37 -3.70 -3.37 -1.62
N GLY A 38 -3.32 -2.27 -2.23
CA GLY A 38 -1.99 -1.66 -2.06
C GLY A 38 -1.78 -1.09 -0.66
N LEU A 39 -2.83 -0.51 -0.05
CA LEU A 39 -2.83 -0.19 1.38
C LEU A 39 -2.57 -1.43 2.23
N LEU A 40 -3.25 -2.55 1.94
CA LEU A 40 -3.02 -3.82 2.63
C LEU A 40 -1.56 -4.24 2.52
N MET A 41 -0.96 -4.18 1.32
CA MET A 41 0.46 -4.52 1.13
C MET A 41 1.39 -3.64 1.97
N GLY A 42 1.19 -2.33 1.96
CA GLY A 42 2.00 -1.40 2.76
C GLY A 42 1.83 -1.59 4.27
N ALA A 43 0.61 -1.85 4.73
CA ALA A 43 0.35 -2.06 6.15
C ALA A 43 0.95 -3.38 6.66
N VAL A 44 0.77 -4.50 5.94
CA VAL A 44 1.35 -5.79 6.36
C VAL A 44 2.87 -5.78 6.29
N MET A 45 3.46 -5.09 5.32
CA MET A 45 4.89 -4.88 5.22
C MET A 45 5.45 -4.11 6.44
N ASN A 46 4.75 -3.08 6.89
CA ASN A 46 5.15 -2.34 8.08
C ASN A 46 5.03 -3.17 9.36
N LEU A 47 4.00 -4.02 9.45
CA LEU A 47 3.74 -4.84 10.64
C LEU A 47 4.60 -6.09 10.71
N ARG A 48 4.80 -6.78 9.59
CA ARG A 48 5.49 -8.08 9.50
C ARG A 48 6.30 -8.19 8.21
N PRO A 49 7.37 -7.38 8.08
CA PRO A 49 8.25 -7.41 6.89
C PRO A 49 8.95 -8.77 6.72
N ASP A 50 9.11 -9.52 7.78
CA ASP A 50 9.79 -10.82 7.86
C ASP A 50 9.04 -11.96 7.14
N LEU A 51 7.74 -11.81 6.86
CA LEU A 51 6.92 -12.89 6.29
C LEU A 51 7.06 -13.02 4.77
N PHE A 52 7.54 -11.98 4.08
CA PHE A 52 7.48 -11.92 2.62
C PHE A 52 8.88 -11.73 2.02
N ASN A 53 9.18 -12.45 0.94
CA ASN A 53 10.35 -12.17 0.12
C ASN A 53 10.16 -10.91 -0.74
N GLY A 54 8.95 -10.69 -1.22
CA GLY A 54 8.64 -9.50 -2.01
C GLY A 54 7.16 -9.18 -2.10
N LEU A 55 6.88 -7.92 -2.32
CA LEU A 55 5.52 -7.37 -2.44
C LEU A 55 5.39 -6.55 -3.72
N ILE A 56 4.23 -6.65 -4.35
CA ILE A 56 3.83 -5.78 -5.47
C ILE A 56 2.67 -4.91 -5.01
N ALA A 57 2.86 -3.60 -5.05
CA ALA A 57 1.84 -2.61 -4.71
C ALA A 57 1.48 -1.80 -5.97
N ALA A 58 0.33 -2.09 -6.57
CA ALA A 58 -0.13 -1.43 -7.77
C ALA A 58 -1.07 -0.28 -7.43
N VAL A 59 -0.78 0.92 -7.95
CA VAL A 59 -1.57 2.15 -7.70
C VAL A 59 -1.99 2.27 -6.22
N PRO A 60 -1.07 2.13 -5.25
CA PRO A 60 -1.39 1.84 -3.88
C PRO A 60 -1.85 3.06 -3.10
N PHE A 61 -2.94 2.93 -2.36
CA PHE A 61 -3.46 3.92 -1.43
C PHE A 61 -2.64 3.89 -0.11
N VAL A 62 -1.56 4.67 -0.04
CA VAL A 62 -0.55 4.57 1.02
C VAL A 62 -0.37 5.81 1.89
N ASP A 63 -0.87 6.97 1.47
CA ASP A 63 -0.85 8.22 2.25
C ASP A 63 -2.27 8.54 2.74
N VAL A 64 -2.80 7.65 3.59
CA VAL A 64 -4.22 7.59 3.94
C VAL A 64 -4.70 8.91 4.57
N VAL A 65 -3.95 9.42 5.53
CA VAL A 65 -4.38 10.60 6.30
C VAL A 65 -4.40 11.85 5.42
N THR A 66 -3.34 12.10 4.65
CA THR A 66 -3.24 13.28 3.79
C THR A 66 -4.31 13.25 2.71
N THR A 67 -4.49 12.11 2.05
CA THR A 67 -5.50 11.95 0.99
C THR A 67 -6.92 12.10 1.52
N MET A 68 -7.23 11.51 2.68
CA MET A 68 -8.56 11.62 3.27
C MET A 68 -8.87 13.00 3.87
N LEU A 69 -7.85 13.84 4.09
CA LEU A 69 -8.03 15.26 4.45
C LEU A 69 -8.26 16.17 3.26
N ASP A 70 -7.90 15.73 2.06
CA ASP A 70 -8.04 16.52 0.82
C ASP A 70 -9.37 16.21 0.11
N GLU A 71 -10.41 17.01 0.41
CA GLU A 71 -11.72 16.87 -0.22
C GLU A 71 -11.76 17.32 -1.70
N SER A 72 -10.67 17.88 -2.23
CA SER A 72 -10.55 18.19 -3.66
C SER A 72 -10.31 16.95 -4.52
N ILE A 73 -9.83 15.86 -3.90
CA ILE A 73 -9.69 14.56 -4.57
C ILE A 73 -11.09 13.95 -4.74
N PRO A 74 -11.51 13.61 -5.97
CA PRO A 74 -12.91 13.26 -6.25
C PRO A 74 -13.46 12.09 -5.42
N LEU A 75 -12.60 11.13 -5.03
CA LEU A 75 -13.03 9.95 -4.31
C LEU A 75 -13.13 10.14 -2.79
N THR A 76 -12.39 11.11 -2.22
CA THR A 76 -12.20 11.27 -0.77
C THR A 76 -13.50 11.31 0.02
N THR A 77 -14.42 12.19 -0.35
CA THR A 77 -15.68 12.36 0.42
C THR A 77 -16.60 11.14 0.32
N GLY A 78 -16.59 10.44 -0.81
CA GLY A 78 -17.33 9.19 -1.01
C GLY A 78 -16.82 8.04 -0.14
N GLU A 79 -15.54 8.05 0.20
CA GLU A 79 -14.86 7.03 0.96
C GLU A 79 -14.94 7.22 2.49
N PHE A 80 -15.53 8.32 2.98
CA PHE A 80 -15.69 8.55 4.42
C PHE A 80 -16.49 7.46 5.14
N GLN A 81 -17.37 6.76 4.42
CA GLN A 81 -18.12 5.64 5.01
C GLN A 81 -17.26 4.41 5.24
N GLU A 82 -16.22 4.20 4.43
CA GLU A 82 -15.29 3.09 4.59
C GLU A 82 -14.17 3.41 5.58
N TRP A 83 -13.47 4.51 5.36
CA TRP A 83 -12.26 4.86 6.12
C TRP A 83 -12.55 5.67 7.38
N GLY A 84 -13.62 6.45 7.39
CA GLY A 84 -13.94 7.47 8.37
C GLY A 84 -13.58 8.87 7.87
N ASN A 85 -14.09 9.89 8.53
CA ASN A 85 -13.73 11.28 8.25
C ASN A 85 -12.63 11.75 9.19
N PRO A 86 -11.39 12.03 8.70
CA PRO A 86 -10.25 12.39 9.54
C PRO A 86 -10.38 13.78 10.20
N LYS A 87 -11.40 14.59 9.85
CA LYS A 87 -11.75 15.80 10.60
C LYS A 87 -12.27 15.46 12.01
N ASN A 88 -12.73 14.22 12.23
CA ASN A 88 -12.97 13.68 13.55
C ASN A 88 -11.68 13.03 14.06
N LYS A 89 -11.22 13.47 15.25
CA LYS A 89 -9.96 13.01 15.85
C LYS A 89 -9.88 11.49 16.02
N GLU A 90 -10.99 10.82 16.36
CA GLU A 90 -11.02 9.36 16.53
C GLU A 90 -10.65 8.63 15.22
N TYR A 91 -11.21 9.08 14.08
CA TYR A 91 -10.88 8.50 12.78
C TYR A 91 -9.49 8.89 12.31
N TYR A 92 -9.07 10.13 12.58
CA TYR A 92 -7.72 10.58 12.28
C TYR A 92 -6.67 9.70 12.96
N ASP A 93 -6.77 9.54 14.28
CA ASP A 93 -5.83 8.74 15.07
C ASP A 93 -5.85 7.27 14.61
N TYR A 94 -7.03 6.76 14.27
CA TYR A 94 -7.17 5.39 13.78
C TYR A 94 -6.53 5.19 12.41
N MET A 95 -6.75 6.09 11.45
CA MET A 95 -6.10 6.04 10.14
C MET A 95 -4.58 6.17 10.26
N LEU A 96 -4.12 7.11 11.08
CA LEU A 96 -2.69 7.31 11.33
C LEU A 96 -2.02 6.04 11.86
N SER A 97 -2.74 5.25 12.66
CA SER A 97 -2.21 4.01 13.24
C SER A 97 -1.89 2.90 12.24
N TYR A 98 -2.36 3.00 11.00
CA TYR A 98 -2.12 1.99 9.96
C TYR A 98 -1.70 2.57 8.60
N SER A 99 -1.75 3.88 8.40
CA SER A 99 -1.34 4.51 7.14
C SER A 99 0.10 4.11 6.77
N PRO A 100 0.31 3.44 5.64
CA PRO A 100 1.63 2.93 5.29
C PRO A 100 2.73 3.98 5.27
N TYR A 101 2.46 5.14 4.68
CA TYR A 101 3.41 6.24 4.60
C TYR A 101 3.81 6.75 5.99
N ASP A 102 2.85 6.90 6.88
CA ASP A 102 3.08 7.47 8.20
C ASP A 102 3.87 6.52 9.12
N ASN A 103 3.72 5.21 8.90
CA ASN A 103 4.34 4.15 9.72
C ASN A 103 5.61 3.54 9.10
N VAL A 104 6.26 4.21 8.15
CA VAL A 104 7.60 3.80 7.70
C VAL A 104 8.61 4.11 8.79
N GLU A 105 9.40 3.11 9.16
CA GLU A 105 10.42 3.16 10.21
C GLU A 105 11.79 2.74 9.67
N ALA A 106 12.85 3.02 10.43
CA ALA A 106 14.20 2.55 10.11
C ALA A 106 14.32 1.05 10.45
N LYS A 107 14.03 0.19 9.46
CA LYS A 107 14.11 -1.27 9.58
C LYS A 107 14.32 -1.94 8.22
N GLU A 108 14.49 -3.27 8.24
CA GLU A 108 14.55 -4.08 7.03
C GLU A 108 13.16 -4.28 6.42
N TYR A 109 13.05 -4.14 5.11
CA TYR A 109 11.84 -4.35 4.32
C TYR A 109 12.07 -5.42 3.24
N PRO A 110 11.04 -6.15 2.79
CA PRO A 110 11.16 -7.10 1.68
C PRO A 110 11.45 -6.38 0.36
N ASN A 111 11.71 -7.15 -0.70
CA ASN A 111 11.75 -6.59 -2.05
C ASN A 111 10.40 -5.97 -2.40
N LEU A 112 10.39 -4.80 -3.04
CA LEU A 112 9.17 -4.05 -3.30
C LEU A 112 9.14 -3.51 -4.73
N LEU A 113 8.09 -3.84 -5.47
CA LEU A 113 7.74 -3.25 -6.74
C LEU A 113 6.47 -2.43 -6.59
N ILE A 114 6.56 -1.15 -6.87
CA ILE A 114 5.42 -0.23 -6.85
C ILE A 114 5.15 0.25 -8.27
N THR A 115 3.86 0.25 -8.67
CA THR A 115 3.44 0.85 -9.94
C THR A 115 2.43 1.96 -9.70
N SER A 116 2.46 3.00 -10.53
CA SER A 116 1.51 4.11 -10.49
C SER A 116 1.21 4.65 -11.90
N GLY A 117 0.16 5.42 -12.03
CA GLY A 117 -0.20 6.13 -13.25
C GLY A 117 -0.16 7.64 -13.02
N LEU A 118 0.47 8.41 -13.93
CA LEU A 118 0.54 9.86 -13.79
C LEU A 118 -0.84 10.53 -13.77
N HIS A 119 -1.79 9.95 -14.53
CA HIS A 119 -3.15 10.46 -14.67
C HIS A 119 -4.16 9.72 -13.78
N ASP A 120 -3.70 9.10 -12.70
CA ASP A 120 -4.58 8.44 -11.74
C ASP A 120 -5.40 9.47 -10.97
N SER A 121 -6.73 9.41 -11.14
CA SER A 121 -7.69 10.31 -10.50
C SER A 121 -8.28 9.77 -9.20
N GLN A 122 -7.96 8.53 -8.84
CA GLN A 122 -8.46 7.87 -7.63
C GLN A 122 -7.40 7.83 -6.54
N VAL A 123 -6.20 7.34 -6.88
CA VAL A 123 -5.02 7.34 -6.02
C VAL A 123 -3.93 8.15 -6.71
N GLN A 124 -3.68 9.32 -6.20
CA GLN A 124 -2.77 10.27 -6.81
C GLN A 124 -1.34 9.72 -6.90
N TYR A 125 -0.66 9.93 -8.04
CA TYR A 125 0.68 9.38 -8.30
C TYR A 125 1.73 9.80 -7.26
N TRP A 126 1.53 10.90 -6.57
CA TRP A 126 2.45 11.37 -5.53
C TRP A 126 2.39 10.56 -4.24
N GLU A 127 1.31 9.85 -3.94
CA GLU A 127 1.24 8.98 -2.76
C GLU A 127 2.34 7.90 -2.78
N PRO A 128 2.37 7.00 -3.79
CA PRO A 128 3.43 6.01 -3.88
C PRO A 128 4.81 6.64 -4.07
N THR A 129 4.91 7.79 -4.74
CA THR A 129 6.20 8.49 -4.93
C THR A 129 6.78 8.97 -3.61
N LYS A 130 5.98 9.62 -2.76
CA LYS A 130 6.36 10.04 -1.41
C LYS A 130 6.74 8.83 -0.53
N TRP A 131 5.94 7.78 -0.60
CA TRP A 131 6.17 6.56 0.16
C TRP A 131 7.50 5.90 -0.21
N VAL A 132 7.81 5.76 -1.50
CA VAL A 132 9.10 5.23 -1.98
C VAL A 132 10.27 6.14 -1.55
N ALA A 133 10.11 7.46 -1.61
CA ALA A 133 11.16 8.39 -1.15
C ALA A 133 11.46 8.17 0.34
N LYS A 134 10.43 8.07 1.18
CA LYS A 134 10.58 7.82 2.62
C LYS A 134 11.19 6.45 2.92
N LEU A 135 10.77 5.40 2.18
CA LEU A 135 11.36 4.07 2.30
C LEU A 135 12.86 4.07 1.93
N ARG A 136 13.25 4.76 0.86
CA ARG A 136 14.67 4.88 0.45
C ARG A 136 15.54 5.56 1.50
N GLU A 137 14.99 6.51 2.22
CA GLU A 137 15.68 7.22 3.30
C GLU A 137 15.84 6.35 4.54
N LEU A 138 14.83 5.56 4.90
CA LEU A 138 14.75 4.91 6.20
C LEU A 138 15.10 3.42 6.18
N LYS A 139 14.93 2.71 5.06
CA LYS A 139 15.24 1.26 5.00
C LYS A 139 16.71 0.98 5.33
N THR A 140 16.95 -0.09 6.09
CA THR A 140 18.29 -0.47 6.53
C THR A 140 18.86 -1.69 5.80
N ASP A 141 18.07 -2.28 4.89
CA ASP A 141 18.43 -3.44 4.07
C ASP A 141 18.95 -3.05 2.69
N SER A 142 19.39 -4.03 1.90
CA SER A 142 19.82 -3.89 0.51
C SER A 142 18.80 -4.45 -0.50
N ASN A 143 17.59 -4.82 -0.06
CA ASN A 143 16.55 -5.38 -0.91
C ASN A 143 16.08 -4.38 -1.97
N LEU A 144 15.57 -4.90 -3.08
CA LEU A 144 15.15 -4.13 -4.23
C LEU A 144 13.92 -3.26 -3.90
N LEU A 145 13.96 -2.02 -4.33
CA LEU A 145 12.87 -1.07 -4.21
C LEU A 145 12.70 -0.32 -5.53
N PHE A 146 11.67 -0.69 -6.29
CA PHE A 146 11.36 -0.09 -7.59
C PHE A 146 10.04 0.66 -7.58
N LEU A 147 10.04 1.82 -8.22
CA LEU A 147 8.84 2.56 -8.58
C LEU A 147 8.79 2.70 -10.10
N HIS A 148 7.70 2.23 -10.69
CA HIS A 148 7.39 2.47 -12.10
C HIS A 148 6.14 3.34 -12.22
N THR A 149 6.28 4.54 -12.76
CA THR A 149 5.15 5.43 -13.05
C THR A 149 4.88 5.42 -14.55
N ASN A 150 3.70 4.93 -14.93
CA ASN A 150 3.26 5.00 -16.32
C ASN A 150 2.76 6.43 -16.62
N MET A 151 3.42 7.11 -17.55
CA MET A 151 3.16 8.50 -17.87
C MET A 151 1.86 8.72 -18.65
N ASP A 152 1.29 7.67 -19.23
CA ASP A 152 0.11 7.71 -20.10
C ASP A 152 -1.10 6.99 -19.46
N ALA A 153 -0.98 6.51 -18.22
CA ALA A 153 -2.00 5.70 -17.57
C ALA A 153 -2.68 6.40 -16.40
N GLY A 154 -3.95 6.04 -16.18
CA GLY A 154 -4.72 6.31 -14.98
C GLY A 154 -4.76 5.11 -14.03
N HIS A 155 -5.78 5.05 -13.15
CA HIS A 155 -5.93 4.01 -12.11
C HIS A 155 -6.03 2.59 -12.67
N GLY A 156 -6.72 2.41 -13.78
CA GLY A 156 -6.88 1.10 -14.44
C GLY A 156 -5.74 0.68 -15.36
N GLY A 157 -4.64 1.43 -15.40
CA GLY A 157 -3.55 1.20 -16.34
C GLY A 157 -3.75 1.89 -17.69
N ALA A 158 -2.94 1.52 -18.68
CA ALA A 158 -3.05 2.07 -20.02
C ALA A 158 -4.34 1.62 -20.70
N SER A 159 -5.07 2.55 -21.32
CA SER A 159 -6.28 2.25 -22.08
C SER A 159 -5.95 1.56 -23.40
N GLY A 160 -6.64 0.48 -23.69
CA GLY A 160 -6.48 -0.30 -24.92
C GLY A 160 -6.43 -1.80 -24.64
N ARG A 161 -7.13 -2.59 -25.51
CA ARG A 161 -7.39 -4.03 -25.29
C ARG A 161 -6.15 -4.87 -25.00
N PHE A 162 -4.97 -4.45 -25.44
CA PHE A 162 -3.71 -5.21 -25.32
C PHE A 162 -2.57 -4.40 -24.68
N ASN A 163 -2.81 -3.17 -24.25
CA ASN A 163 -1.76 -2.33 -23.68
C ASN A 163 -1.29 -2.80 -22.30
N SER A 164 -2.11 -3.57 -21.59
CA SER A 164 -1.73 -4.22 -20.34
C SER A 164 -0.76 -5.40 -20.52
N LEU A 165 -0.52 -5.84 -21.77
CA LEU A 165 0.37 -6.96 -22.10
C LEU A 165 1.75 -6.49 -22.64
N LYS A 166 1.97 -5.20 -22.71
CA LYS A 166 3.25 -4.58 -23.05
C LYS A 166 3.99 -4.15 -21.80
#